data_23b7206c423117268c53c1fdda4cac0f
#
_entry.id   23b7206c423117268c53c1fdda4cac0f
#
_cell.length_a   1.000
_cell.length_b   1.000
_cell.length_c   1.000
_cell.angle_alpha   90.00
_cell.angle_beta   90.00
_cell.angle_gamma   90.00
#
_symmetry.space_group_name_H-M   'P 1'
#
loop_
_entity.id
_entity.type
_entity.pdbx_description
1 polymer ?
#
loop_
_entity_poly.entity_id
_entity_poly.type
_entity_poly.pdbx_seq_one_letter_code
_entity_poly.pdbx_strand_id
1 'polypeptide(L)'
;MLTGQMPLILFKLKRVLYWGDADQRMDFTTMDDTAAFTASAALDPSTPRFLRISGDRLSARELTAVVSEVTEKKFRLFRAGGLGMLGALIKVARTVAPGEKELYPAWQGMQYMRNMFDGRAKLEPLDNDRYPSIRWTTARDVLSAL
;
A
#
# COMPACT_ATOMS: atom_id res chain seq x y z
N MET A 1 -0.53 3.43 4.84
CA MET A 1 -0.76 1.98 4.96
C MET A 1 0.35 1.21 5.67
N LEU A 2 1.61 1.55 5.55
CA LEU A 2 2.62 0.83 6.36
C LEU A 2 2.38 1.04 7.86
N THR A 3 2.07 2.27 8.28
CA THR A 3 2.01 2.72 9.69
C THR A 3 0.75 3.53 10.06
N GLY A 4 -0.24 3.68 9.20
CA GLY A 4 -1.42 4.52 9.44
C GLY A 4 -2.58 3.85 10.19
N GLN A 5 -3.81 4.36 10.00
CA GLN A 5 -5.02 3.85 10.67
C GLN A 5 -5.34 2.38 10.37
N MET A 6 -4.90 1.85 9.24
CA MET A 6 -5.02 0.42 8.88
C MET A 6 -3.63 -0.13 8.53
N PRO A 7 -2.77 -0.36 9.53
CA PRO A 7 -1.38 -0.72 9.29
C PRO A 7 -1.25 -2.17 8.83
N LEU A 8 -0.41 -2.39 7.80
CA LEU A 8 0.05 -3.73 7.44
C LEU A 8 1.08 -4.25 8.45
N ILE A 9 1.88 -3.35 9.03
CA ILE A 9 2.91 -3.69 10.01
C ILE A 9 2.39 -3.44 11.42
N LEU A 10 2.20 -4.51 12.17
CA LEU A 10 1.78 -4.49 13.56
C LEU A 10 3.04 -4.50 14.46
N PHE A 11 3.67 -3.35 14.66
CA PHE A 11 4.95 -3.22 15.36
C PHE A 11 4.94 -3.83 16.76
N LYS A 12 3.90 -3.57 17.57
CA LYS A 12 3.75 -4.11 18.91
C LYS A 12 3.72 -5.64 18.95
N LEU A 13 3.14 -6.26 17.93
CA LEU A 13 3.01 -7.72 17.80
C LEU A 13 4.15 -8.34 17.00
N LYS A 14 5.01 -7.53 16.40
CA LYS A 14 6.06 -7.97 15.44
C LYS A 14 5.47 -8.86 14.34
N ARG A 15 4.39 -8.41 13.71
CA ARG A 15 3.67 -9.13 12.66
C ARG A 15 3.46 -8.25 11.45
N VAL A 16 3.49 -8.86 10.26
CA VAL A 16 3.04 -8.25 9.01
C VAL A 16 1.75 -8.95 8.59
N LEU A 17 0.67 -8.17 8.55
CA LEU A 17 -0.66 -8.63 8.21
C LEU A 17 -0.80 -8.85 6.70
N TYR A 18 -1.44 -9.94 6.30
CA TYR A 18 -1.84 -10.17 4.92
C TYR A 18 -3.15 -10.95 4.80
N TRP A 19 -3.77 -10.81 3.63
CA TRP A 19 -4.97 -11.54 3.23
C TRP A 19 -4.68 -12.31 1.93
N GLY A 20 -5.21 -13.54 1.82
CA GLY A 20 -5.01 -14.35 0.63
C GLY A 20 -3.60 -14.91 0.51
N ASP A 21 -2.84 -14.38 -0.46
CA ASP A 21 -1.48 -14.80 -0.80
C ASP A 21 -0.43 -13.83 -0.22
N ALA A 22 0.57 -14.38 0.48
CA ALA A 22 1.67 -13.61 1.06
C ALA A 22 2.68 -13.11 0.01
N ASP A 23 2.66 -13.69 -1.17
CA ASP A 23 3.58 -13.41 -2.26
C ASP A 23 2.98 -12.44 -3.31
N GLN A 24 1.68 -12.06 -3.15
CA GLN A 24 1.07 -11.01 -3.97
C GLN A 24 1.80 -9.70 -3.75
N ARG A 25 2.45 -9.18 -4.80
CA ARG A 25 3.11 -7.87 -4.76
C ARG A 25 2.10 -6.74 -4.82
N MET A 26 2.34 -5.73 -4.01
CA MET A 26 1.55 -4.51 -3.87
C MET A 26 2.41 -3.32 -4.22
N ASP A 27 1.80 -2.29 -4.80
CA ASP A 27 2.45 -1.04 -5.15
C ASP A 27 2.33 -0.04 -3.97
N PHE A 28 3.46 0.57 -3.60
CA PHE A 28 3.56 1.57 -2.54
C PHE A 28 4.16 2.86 -3.10
N THR A 29 3.53 3.99 -2.81
CA THR A 29 4.03 5.31 -3.19
C THR A 29 3.82 6.27 -2.03
N THR A 30 4.80 7.10 -1.73
CA THR A 30 4.65 8.14 -0.71
C THR A 30 3.81 9.31 -1.27
N MET A 31 3.24 10.11 -0.36
CA MET A 31 2.55 11.34 -0.79
C MET A 31 3.53 12.33 -1.42
N ASP A 32 4.75 12.42 -0.91
CA ASP A 32 5.79 13.32 -1.41
C ASP A 32 6.21 12.94 -2.83
N ASP A 33 6.45 11.65 -3.09
CA ASP A 33 6.75 11.16 -4.44
C ASP A 33 5.59 11.44 -5.40
N THR A 34 4.36 11.21 -4.95
CA THR A 34 3.17 11.50 -5.74
C THR A 34 3.07 12.99 -6.05
N ALA A 35 3.34 13.86 -5.08
CA ALA A 35 3.32 15.31 -5.26
C ALA A 35 4.42 15.77 -6.24
N ALA A 36 5.64 15.27 -6.08
CA ALA A 36 6.76 15.60 -6.96
C ALA A 36 6.49 15.18 -8.42
N PHE A 37 5.97 13.95 -8.60
CA PHE A 37 5.60 13.45 -9.92
C PHE A 37 4.46 14.26 -10.55
N THR A 38 3.43 14.58 -9.76
CA THR A 38 2.30 15.39 -10.22
C THR A 38 2.73 16.80 -10.62
N ALA A 39 3.63 17.42 -9.84
CA ALA A 39 4.17 18.74 -10.18
C ALA A 39 4.93 18.73 -11.53
N SER A 40 5.76 17.70 -11.74
CA SER A 40 6.47 17.52 -13.02
C SER A 40 5.50 17.29 -14.18
N ALA A 41 4.48 16.47 -13.96
CA ALA A 41 3.46 16.19 -14.97
C ALA A 41 2.62 17.42 -15.33
N ALA A 42 2.35 18.30 -14.37
CA ALA A 42 1.60 19.54 -14.59
C ALA A 42 2.37 20.56 -15.47
N LEU A 43 3.69 20.46 -15.49
CA LEU A 43 4.57 21.32 -16.30
C LEU A 43 4.89 20.72 -17.69
N ASP A 44 4.54 19.46 -17.91
CA ASP A 44 4.80 18.75 -19.17
C ASP A 44 3.58 18.83 -20.11
N PRO A 45 3.64 19.63 -21.19
CA PRO A 45 2.51 19.76 -22.14
C PRO A 45 2.19 18.45 -22.88
N SER A 46 3.08 17.46 -22.84
CA SER A 46 2.91 16.14 -23.46
C SER A 46 2.40 15.08 -22.48
N THR A 47 2.05 15.47 -21.25
CA THR A 47 1.53 14.57 -20.23
C THR A 47 0.29 13.82 -20.68
N PRO A 48 0.27 12.47 -20.67
CA PRO A 48 -0.92 11.70 -20.98
C PRO A 48 -1.95 11.82 -19.85
N ARG A 49 -3.21 11.53 -20.18
CA ARG A 49 -4.32 11.58 -19.22
C ARG A 49 -4.13 10.65 -18.01
N PHE A 50 -3.48 9.51 -18.20
CA PHE A 50 -3.26 8.52 -17.16
C PHE A 50 -1.78 8.24 -17.03
N LEU A 51 -1.30 8.28 -15.80
CA LEU A 51 0.08 7.95 -15.42
C LEU A 51 0.05 6.94 -14.28
N ARG A 52 0.93 5.94 -14.35
CA ARG A 52 1.04 4.86 -13.37
C ARG A 52 2.39 4.93 -12.70
N ILE A 53 2.38 5.12 -11.40
CA ILE A 53 3.62 5.27 -10.61
C ILE A 53 3.61 4.33 -9.40
N SER A 54 4.79 3.86 -9.03
CA SER A 54 5.01 3.10 -7.79
C SER A 54 6.42 3.38 -7.28
N GLY A 55 6.53 3.85 -6.03
CA GLY A 55 7.84 4.07 -5.39
C GLY A 55 8.52 2.75 -5.02
N ASP A 56 7.73 1.75 -4.62
CA ASP A 56 8.23 0.42 -4.28
C ASP A 56 7.17 -0.67 -4.57
N ARG A 57 7.63 -1.90 -4.79
CA ARG A 57 6.77 -3.05 -5.08
C ARG A 57 7.16 -4.24 -4.23
N LEU A 58 6.41 -4.48 -3.17
CA LEU A 58 6.68 -5.53 -2.20
C LEU A 58 5.45 -6.41 -1.94
N SER A 59 5.70 -7.69 -1.77
CA SER A 59 4.74 -8.63 -1.16
C SER A 59 4.78 -8.51 0.37
N ALA A 60 3.80 -9.11 1.05
CA ALA A 60 3.82 -9.17 2.52
C ALA A 60 5.06 -9.92 3.04
N ARG A 61 5.54 -10.91 2.31
CA ARG A 61 6.75 -11.66 2.64
C ARG A 61 7.99 -10.78 2.53
N GLU A 62 8.15 -10.07 1.42
CA GLU A 62 9.26 -9.14 1.20
C GLU A 62 9.23 -8.00 2.22
N LEU A 63 8.04 -7.44 2.51
CA LEU A 63 7.87 -6.41 3.54
C LEU A 63 8.27 -6.92 4.94
N THR A 64 7.96 -8.21 5.24
CA THR A 64 8.38 -8.84 6.51
C THR A 64 9.90 -8.92 6.62
N ALA A 65 10.59 -9.23 5.54
CA ALA A 65 12.06 -9.24 5.51
C ALA A 65 12.62 -7.82 5.72
N VAL A 66 12.12 -6.84 4.98
CA VAL A 66 12.56 -5.44 5.08
C VAL A 66 12.38 -4.89 6.48
N VAL A 67 11.18 -5.04 7.08
CA VAL A 67 10.94 -4.53 8.44
C VAL A 67 11.78 -5.26 9.51
N SER A 68 12.03 -6.55 9.32
CA SER A 68 12.88 -7.31 10.25
C SER A 68 14.32 -6.83 10.21
N GLU A 69 14.84 -6.55 9.02
CA GLU A 69 16.20 -6.06 8.82
C GLU A 69 16.37 -4.63 9.37
N VAL A 70 15.48 -3.71 8.97
CA VAL A 70 15.57 -2.29 9.38
C VAL A 70 15.42 -2.12 10.90
N THR A 71 14.57 -2.92 11.54
CA THR A 71 14.34 -2.82 13.00
C THR A 71 15.24 -3.71 13.83
N GLU A 72 16.07 -4.56 13.21
CA GLU A 72 16.87 -5.60 13.86
C GLU A 72 16.03 -6.54 14.75
N LYS A 73 14.73 -6.68 14.45
CA LYS A 73 13.77 -7.50 15.20
C LYS A 73 13.10 -8.50 14.27
N LYS A 74 12.93 -9.73 14.74
CA LYS A 74 12.27 -10.79 13.96
C LYS A 74 10.76 -10.54 13.87
N PHE A 75 10.30 -10.05 12.72
CA PHE A 75 8.88 -10.01 12.36
C PHE A 75 8.46 -11.34 11.72
N ARG A 76 7.15 -11.62 11.78
CA ARG A 76 6.57 -12.83 11.18
C ARG A 76 5.30 -12.45 10.41
N LEU A 77 5.00 -13.21 9.38
CA LEU A 77 3.74 -13.12 8.65
C LEU A 77 2.55 -13.45 9.57
N PHE A 78 1.46 -12.73 9.39
CA PHE A 78 0.18 -13.00 10.05
C PHE A 78 -0.94 -13.03 9.01
N ARG A 79 -1.45 -14.22 8.69
CA ARG A 79 -2.57 -14.39 7.79
C ARG A 79 -3.87 -14.06 8.50
N ALA A 80 -4.52 -12.96 8.11
CA ALA A 80 -5.81 -12.56 8.69
C ALA A 80 -6.99 -13.36 8.09
N GLY A 81 -6.82 -13.89 6.88
CA GLY A 81 -7.82 -14.72 6.22
C GLY A 81 -7.68 -14.73 4.69
N GLY A 82 -8.69 -15.27 4.02
CA GLY A 82 -8.80 -15.23 2.56
C GLY A 82 -9.50 -13.96 2.07
N LEU A 83 -9.33 -13.63 0.77
CA LEU A 83 -9.95 -12.47 0.12
C LEU A 83 -11.50 -12.53 0.16
N GLY A 84 -12.07 -13.74 0.14
CA GLY A 84 -13.52 -13.93 0.28
C GLY A 84 -14.03 -13.49 1.66
N MET A 85 -13.32 -13.85 2.74
CA MET A 85 -13.64 -13.42 4.09
C MET A 85 -13.51 -11.90 4.24
N LEU A 86 -12.44 -11.30 3.71
CA LEU A 86 -12.28 -9.84 3.71
C LEU A 86 -13.45 -9.17 2.97
N GLY A 87 -13.86 -9.72 1.82
CA GLY A 87 -15.01 -9.23 1.07
C GLY A 87 -16.33 -9.31 1.85
N ALA A 88 -16.55 -10.37 2.63
CA ALA A 88 -17.72 -10.51 3.51
C ALA A 88 -17.66 -9.47 4.64
N LEU A 89 -16.51 -9.29 5.29
CA LEU A 89 -16.33 -8.27 6.33
C LEU A 89 -16.61 -6.85 5.81
N ILE A 90 -16.17 -6.53 4.59
CA ILE A 90 -16.46 -5.23 3.96
C ILE A 90 -17.95 -5.02 3.78
N LYS A 91 -18.69 -6.04 3.30
CA LYS A 91 -20.15 -5.96 3.15
C LYS A 91 -20.84 -5.71 4.50
N VAL A 92 -20.46 -6.45 5.53
CA VAL A 92 -21.01 -6.28 6.89
C VAL A 92 -20.68 -4.88 7.41
N ALA A 93 -19.41 -4.45 7.34
CA ALA A 93 -19.00 -3.14 7.82
C ALA A 93 -19.75 -1.99 7.12
N ARG A 94 -19.95 -2.11 5.80
CA ARG A 94 -20.72 -1.13 5.02
C ARG A 94 -22.18 -1.04 5.43
N THR A 95 -22.77 -2.16 5.85
CA THR A 95 -24.19 -2.21 6.27
C THR A 95 -24.37 -1.73 7.70
N VAL A 96 -23.49 -2.14 8.62
CA VAL A 96 -23.61 -1.85 10.06
C VAL A 96 -23.04 -0.49 10.43
N ALA A 97 -21.96 -0.07 9.76
CA ALA A 97 -21.26 1.19 10.01
C ALA A 97 -20.94 1.88 8.68
N PRO A 98 -21.94 2.41 7.96
CA PRO A 98 -21.75 3.02 6.64
C PRO A 98 -20.83 4.23 6.66
N GLY A 99 -20.70 4.92 7.82
CA GLY A 99 -19.80 6.06 7.99
C GLY A 99 -20.20 7.27 7.13
N GLU A 100 -21.49 7.55 6.95
CA GLU A 100 -21.99 8.59 6.05
C GLU A 100 -21.42 9.99 6.31
N LYS A 101 -20.97 10.24 7.54
CA LYS A 101 -20.35 11.51 7.96
C LYS A 101 -18.80 11.46 7.97
N GLU A 102 -18.22 10.32 7.66
CA GLU A 102 -16.79 10.12 7.65
C GLU A 102 -16.23 10.29 6.23
N LEU A 103 -15.17 11.07 6.08
CA LEU A 103 -14.50 11.26 4.79
C LEU A 103 -13.91 9.93 4.28
N TYR A 104 -13.43 9.10 5.21
CA TYR A 104 -12.85 7.78 4.93
C TYR A 104 -13.39 6.73 5.90
N PRO A 105 -14.59 6.17 5.66
CA PRO A 105 -15.13 5.10 6.48
C PRO A 105 -14.22 3.86 6.49
N ALA A 106 -14.19 3.14 7.59
CA ALA A 106 -13.32 1.97 7.77
C ALA A 106 -13.48 0.92 6.65
N TRP A 107 -14.69 0.70 6.15
CA TRP A 107 -14.94 -0.24 5.05
C TRP A 107 -14.26 0.16 3.73
N GLN A 108 -14.04 1.46 3.47
CA GLN A 108 -13.30 1.91 2.29
C GLN A 108 -11.81 1.54 2.40
N GLY A 109 -11.22 1.70 3.58
CA GLY A 109 -9.85 1.26 3.83
C GLY A 109 -9.69 -0.25 3.66
N MET A 110 -10.68 -1.04 4.13
CA MET A 110 -10.70 -2.49 3.92
C MET A 110 -10.86 -2.84 2.42
N GLN A 111 -11.66 -2.08 1.65
CA GLN A 111 -11.81 -2.28 0.21
C GLN A 111 -10.51 -1.98 -0.53
N TYR A 112 -9.82 -0.91 -0.15
CA TYR A 112 -8.51 -0.57 -0.71
C TYR A 112 -7.50 -1.68 -0.43
N MET A 113 -7.43 -2.15 0.82
CA MET A 113 -6.58 -3.28 1.21
C MET A 113 -6.90 -4.55 0.39
N ARG A 114 -8.19 -4.86 0.19
CA ARG A 114 -8.59 -6.00 -0.63
C ARG A 114 -8.07 -5.89 -2.06
N ASN A 115 -8.19 -4.72 -2.69
CA ASN A 115 -7.73 -4.50 -4.07
C ASN A 115 -6.21 -4.63 -4.19
N MET A 116 -5.46 -4.26 -3.16
CA MET A 116 -4.00 -4.48 -3.13
C MET A 116 -3.66 -5.97 -3.06
N PHE A 117 -4.32 -6.72 -2.17
CA PHE A 117 -4.04 -8.15 -1.98
C PHE A 117 -4.61 -9.05 -3.08
N ASP A 118 -5.60 -8.63 -3.86
CA ASP A 118 -6.10 -9.39 -5.01
C ASP A 118 -5.39 -9.02 -6.34
N GLY A 119 -4.43 -8.10 -6.29
CA GLY A 119 -3.63 -7.66 -7.43
C GLY A 119 -4.34 -6.69 -8.38
N ARG A 120 -5.61 -6.32 -8.12
CA ARG A 120 -6.37 -5.41 -9.01
C ARG A 120 -5.84 -3.97 -8.98
N ALA A 121 -5.18 -3.59 -7.90
CA ALA A 121 -4.55 -2.28 -7.77
C ALA A 121 -3.11 -2.23 -8.32
N LYS A 122 -2.61 -3.36 -8.88
CA LYS A 122 -1.28 -3.40 -9.46
C LYS A 122 -1.21 -2.57 -10.73
N LEU A 123 -0.20 -1.72 -10.82
CA LEU A 123 0.00 -0.79 -11.94
C LEU A 123 1.06 -1.33 -12.90
N GLU A 124 0.68 -1.52 -14.17
CA GLU A 124 1.59 -1.95 -15.24
C GLU A 124 1.13 -1.42 -16.61
N PRO A 125 2.05 -1.02 -17.50
CA PRO A 125 3.44 -0.66 -17.19
C PRO A 125 3.51 0.58 -16.30
N LEU A 126 4.65 0.81 -15.62
CA LEU A 126 4.88 2.04 -14.87
C LEU A 126 5.43 3.13 -15.78
N ASP A 127 5.09 4.37 -15.44
CA ASP A 127 5.59 5.60 -16.07
C ASP A 127 6.67 6.29 -15.19
N ASN A 128 7.30 5.55 -14.29
CA ASN A 128 8.29 6.05 -13.33
C ASN A 128 9.45 6.79 -13.99
N ASP A 129 9.91 6.29 -15.14
CA ASP A 129 11.08 6.82 -15.86
C ASP A 129 10.77 8.09 -16.68
N ARG A 130 9.52 8.51 -16.72
CA ARG A 130 9.12 9.72 -17.49
C ARG A 130 9.83 10.97 -16.99
N TYR A 131 10.04 11.07 -15.67
CA TYR A 131 10.75 12.18 -15.03
C TYR A 131 11.94 11.66 -14.22
N PRO A 132 13.09 11.46 -14.87
CA PRO A 132 14.23 10.78 -14.27
C PRO A 132 14.90 11.54 -13.12
N SER A 133 14.54 12.81 -12.90
CA SER A 133 14.99 13.60 -11.74
C SER A 133 14.31 13.19 -10.43
N ILE A 134 13.21 12.43 -10.50
CA ILE A 134 12.46 12.00 -9.30
C ILE A 134 13.13 10.74 -8.76
N ARG A 135 13.60 10.83 -7.52
CA ARG A 135 14.08 9.68 -6.75
C ARG A 135 12.92 9.08 -5.96
N TRP A 136 12.60 7.84 -6.26
CA TRP A 136 11.51 7.12 -5.60
C TRP A 136 11.91 6.67 -4.20
N THR A 137 11.00 6.88 -3.25
CA THR A 137 11.15 6.48 -1.85
C THR A 137 10.69 5.03 -1.69
N THR A 138 11.59 4.18 -1.20
CA THR A 138 11.27 2.78 -0.93
C THR A 138 10.60 2.58 0.42
N ALA A 139 9.98 1.41 0.63
CA ALA A 139 9.45 1.03 1.95
C ALA A 139 10.58 0.96 3.00
N ARG A 140 11.79 0.58 2.60
CA ARG A 140 12.99 0.60 3.45
C ARG A 140 13.29 2.01 3.93
N ASP A 141 13.31 3.00 3.03
CA ASP A 141 13.59 4.39 3.38
C ASP A 141 12.58 4.91 4.40
N VAL A 142 11.28 4.64 4.16
CA VAL A 142 10.20 5.03 5.09
C VAL A 142 10.37 4.37 6.47
N LEU A 143 10.71 3.07 6.50
CA LEU A 143 10.85 2.33 7.76
C LEU A 143 12.12 2.72 8.53
N SER A 144 13.18 3.11 7.83
CA SER A 144 14.43 3.58 8.44
C SER A 144 14.31 4.96 9.07
N ALA A 145 13.28 5.74 8.70
CA ALA A 145 13.01 7.07 9.22
C ALA A 145 12.05 7.08 10.43
N LEU A 146 11.57 5.90 10.90
CA LEU A 146 10.69 5.75 12.07
C LEU A 146 11.48 5.57 13.37
#